data_67130fc8d3059983cd8d64b35d23a598
#
_entry.id   67130fc8d3059983cd8d64b35d23a598
#
_cell.length_a   1.000
_cell.length_b   1.000
_cell.length_c   1.000
_cell.angle_alpha   90.00
_cell.angle_beta   90.00
_cell.angle_gamma   90.00
#
_symmetry.space_group_name_H-M   'P 1'
#
loop_
_entity.id
_entity.type
_entity.pdbx_description
1 polymer ?
#
loop_
_entity_poly.entity_id
_entity_poly.type
_entity_poly.pdbx_seq_one_letter_code
_entity_poly.pdbx_strand_id
1 'polypeptide(L)'
;MTTVIYRVENHVATVTLNRPESLNCFNYEMLKSLDEVIEHIRTNADVRVVIITASGEKAFSVGADLKERKTLNEEQVRRNVYKIGQVFANIGELPQPTIAAINGYAFGGGMELALACDFRISVEDTQMGLTETSLAIIPGAGGTQRLPRLIGETKAMELILTAKRITANEAKDIGLVSSVVPREKLMEASMKLANDMLKNGPLALQQAKFAIKQGLNTDLHTGFKIERKAYEVIIPTEDRVEALAAFSEKRNPNFKGK
;
A
#
# COMPACT_ATOMS: atom_id res chain seq x y z
N MET A 1 9.25 -18.54 -13.67
CA MET A 1 9.88 -17.48 -12.80
C MET A 1 8.83 -17.07 -11.77
N THR A 2 9.25 -16.83 -10.53
CA THR A 2 8.33 -16.40 -9.47
C THR A 2 7.78 -15.01 -9.80
N THR A 3 6.45 -14.84 -9.80
CA THR A 3 5.79 -13.58 -10.19
C THR A 3 5.82 -12.52 -9.07
N VAL A 4 6.03 -12.95 -7.82
CA VAL A 4 6.18 -12.08 -6.64
C VAL A 4 7.40 -12.55 -5.85
N ILE A 5 8.32 -11.66 -5.56
CA ILE A 5 9.48 -11.94 -4.70
C ILE A 5 9.19 -11.36 -3.31
N TYR A 6 9.43 -12.14 -2.27
CA TYR A 6 9.25 -11.77 -0.88
C TYR A 6 10.54 -11.96 -0.08
N ARG A 7 10.93 -10.93 0.66
CA ARG A 7 12.10 -10.97 1.56
C ARG A 7 11.78 -10.22 2.85
N VAL A 8 12.33 -10.68 3.96
CA VAL A 8 12.24 -9.98 5.26
C VAL A 8 13.65 -9.72 5.76
N GLU A 9 13.96 -8.47 6.04
CA GLU A 9 15.23 -8.05 6.60
C GLU A 9 14.97 -6.98 7.66
N ASN A 10 15.52 -7.14 8.86
CA ASN A 10 15.39 -6.17 9.96
C ASN A 10 13.93 -5.73 10.21
N HIS A 11 12.99 -6.67 10.26
CA HIS A 11 11.55 -6.44 10.46
C HIS A 11 10.84 -5.71 9.31
N VAL A 12 11.50 -5.47 8.18
CA VAL A 12 10.89 -4.91 6.98
C VAL A 12 10.69 -6.02 5.95
N ALA A 13 9.43 -6.23 5.56
CA ALA A 13 9.10 -7.08 4.41
C ALA A 13 9.19 -6.27 3.13
N THR A 14 9.94 -6.75 2.16
CA THR A 14 9.94 -6.21 0.80
C THR A 14 9.21 -7.20 -0.12
N VAL A 15 8.11 -6.73 -0.71
CA VAL A 15 7.29 -7.46 -1.70
C VAL A 15 7.56 -6.83 -3.06
N THR A 16 8.11 -7.60 -4.00
CA THR A 16 8.47 -7.11 -5.32
C THR A 16 7.63 -7.80 -6.39
N LEU A 17 6.83 -7.03 -7.12
CA LEU A 17 6.15 -7.50 -8.33
C LEU A 17 7.20 -7.86 -9.38
N ASN A 18 7.16 -9.06 -9.95
CA ASN A 18 8.27 -9.57 -10.76
C ASN A 18 7.81 -10.15 -12.11
N ARG A 19 7.23 -9.27 -12.95
CA ARG A 19 6.93 -9.50 -14.37
C ARG A 19 7.34 -8.28 -15.21
N PRO A 20 8.64 -7.83 -15.15
CA PRO A 20 9.08 -6.59 -15.79
C PRO A 20 8.89 -6.59 -17.31
N GLU A 21 8.97 -7.75 -17.98
CA GLU A 21 8.70 -7.93 -19.40
C GLU A 21 7.26 -7.62 -19.81
N SER A 22 6.35 -7.70 -18.86
CA SER A 22 4.93 -7.36 -19.00
C SER A 22 4.56 -6.10 -18.22
N LEU A 23 5.53 -5.20 -17.94
CA LEU A 23 5.32 -3.97 -17.15
C LEU A 23 4.64 -4.23 -15.80
N ASN A 24 4.92 -5.38 -15.21
CA ASN A 24 4.36 -5.84 -13.92
C ASN A 24 2.82 -5.84 -13.87
N CYS A 25 2.16 -6.09 -15.01
CA CYS A 25 0.71 -6.21 -15.03
C CYS A 25 0.23 -7.49 -14.32
N PHE A 26 -0.96 -7.38 -13.71
CA PHE A 26 -1.56 -8.44 -12.89
C PHE A 26 -2.26 -9.48 -13.77
N ASN A 27 -1.67 -10.64 -13.92
CA ASN A 27 -2.37 -11.85 -14.33
C ASN A 27 -2.87 -12.60 -13.09
N TYR A 28 -3.71 -13.63 -13.30
CA TYR A 28 -4.32 -14.37 -12.20
C TYR A 28 -3.30 -15.10 -11.31
N GLU A 29 -2.18 -15.56 -11.89
CA GLU A 29 -1.09 -16.20 -11.15
C GLU A 29 -0.41 -15.21 -10.18
N MET A 30 -0.03 -14.02 -10.67
CA MET A 30 0.55 -12.99 -9.81
C MET A 30 -0.40 -12.57 -8.69
N LEU A 31 -1.72 -12.47 -8.97
CA LEU A 31 -2.70 -12.14 -7.94
C LEU A 31 -2.77 -13.21 -6.84
N LYS A 32 -2.68 -14.50 -7.21
CA LYS A 32 -2.63 -15.59 -6.21
C LYS A 32 -1.37 -15.53 -5.37
N SER A 33 -0.21 -15.39 -6.03
CA SER A 33 1.08 -15.32 -5.33
C SER A 33 1.14 -14.10 -4.41
N LEU A 34 0.58 -12.95 -4.83
CA LEU A 34 0.52 -11.76 -3.99
C LEU A 34 -0.39 -11.97 -2.78
N ASP A 35 -1.55 -12.59 -2.96
CA ASP A 35 -2.49 -12.90 -1.87
C ASP A 35 -1.84 -13.83 -0.82
N GLU A 36 -1.17 -14.88 -1.26
CA GLU A 36 -0.44 -15.82 -0.38
C GLU A 36 0.64 -15.09 0.44
N VAL A 37 1.40 -14.20 -0.20
CA VAL A 37 2.43 -13.39 0.49
C VAL A 37 1.78 -12.44 1.51
N ILE A 38 0.66 -11.79 1.17
CA ILE A 38 -0.03 -10.86 2.07
C ILE A 38 -0.60 -11.60 3.29
N GLU A 39 -1.19 -12.78 3.11
CA GLU A 39 -1.68 -13.59 4.23
C GLU A 39 -0.54 -14.09 5.13
N HIS A 40 0.61 -14.45 4.54
CA HIS A 40 1.79 -14.79 5.31
C HIS A 40 2.31 -13.59 6.13
N ILE A 41 2.37 -12.40 5.54
CA ILE A 41 2.77 -11.17 6.23
C ILE A 41 1.83 -10.85 7.40
N ARG A 42 0.51 -11.00 7.20
CA ARG A 42 -0.51 -10.69 8.21
C ARG A 42 -0.26 -11.38 9.54
N THR A 43 0.20 -12.62 9.51
CA THR A 43 0.39 -13.47 10.68
C THR A 43 1.85 -13.57 11.15
N ASN A 44 2.79 -13.00 10.41
CA ASN A 44 4.21 -13.05 10.74
C ASN A 44 4.59 -11.92 11.71
N ALA A 45 4.82 -12.27 12.97
CA ALA A 45 5.21 -11.32 14.02
C ALA A 45 6.58 -10.64 13.78
N ASP A 46 7.46 -11.23 12.96
CA ASP A 46 8.74 -10.64 12.61
C ASP A 46 8.60 -9.48 11.60
N VAL A 47 7.47 -9.38 10.93
CA VAL A 47 7.21 -8.28 9.98
C VAL A 47 6.50 -7.13 10.71
N ARG A 48 7.15 -5.98 10.75
CA ARG A 48 6.61 -4.76 11.39
C ARG A 48 6.25 -3.66 10.39
N VAL A 49 6.90 -3.63 9.21
CA VAL A 49 6.63 -2.69 8.10
C VAL A 49 6.72 -3.44 6.78
N VAL A 50 5.91 -3.05 5.80
CA VAL A 50 5.90 -3.65 4.45
C VAL A 50 6.23 -2.59 3.41
N ILE A 51 7.17 -2.89 2.51
CA ILE A 51 7.45 -2.11 1.31
C ILE A 51 7.01 -2.93 0.10
N ILE A 52 6.16 -2.36 -0.75
CA ILE A 52 5.76 -2.97 -2.02
C ILE A 52 6.41 -2.18 -3.15
N THR A 53 7.16 -2.87 -4.00
CA THR A 53 7.85 -2.30 -5.16
C THR A 53 7.76 -3.26 -6.35
N ALA A 54 8.49 -2.98 -7.43
CA ALA A 54 8.49 -3.84 -8.60
C ALA A 54 9.88 -3.98 -9.25
N SER A 55 10.09 -5.10 -9.95
CA SER A 55 11.29 -5.35 -10.74
C SER A 55 11.29 -4.53 -12.02
N GLY A 56 12.49 -4.20 -12.50
CA GLY A 56 12.70 -3.37 -13.69
C GLY A 56 12.52 -1.88 -13.40
N GLU A 57 12.75 -1.05 -14.42
CA GLU A 57 12.80 0.41 -14.26
C GLU A 57 11.59 1.13 -14.87
N LYS A 58 10.85 0.44 -15.77
CA LYS A 58 9.80 1.10 -16.56
C LYS A 58 8.49 1.30 -15.80
N ALA A 59 8.09 0.31 -15.00
CA ALA A 59 6.78 0.34 -14.38
C ALA A 59 6.78 -0.30 -12.99
N PHE A 60 6.10 0.32 -12.07
CA PHE A 60 5.61 -0.30 -10.86
C PHE A 60 4.55 -1.35 -11.22
N SER A 61 3.46 -0.95 -11.89
CA SER A 61 2.52 -1.82 -12.56
C SER A 61 1.59 -1.01 -13.47
N VAL A 62 1.21 -1.57 -14.63
CA VAL A 62 0.24 -0.94 -15.53
C VAL A 62 -1.17 -1.54 -15.42
N GLY A 63 -1.45 -2.25 -14.34
CA GLY A 63 -2.77 -2.78 -14.03
C GLY A 63 -3.01 -4.20 -14.53
N ALA A 64 -4.25 -4.54 -14.85
CA ALA A 64 -4.64 -5.88 -15.27
C ALA A 64 -3.94 -6.30 -16.58
N ASP A 65 -3.56 -7.58 -16.69
CA ASP A 65 -2.98 -8.13 -17.91
C ASP A 65 -4.04 -8.24 -19.02
N LEU A 66 -4.05 -7.27 -19.93
CA LEU A 66 -5.01 -7.22 -21.03
C LEU A 66 -4.79 -8.34 -22.07
N LYS A 67 -3.57 -8.92 -22.13
CA LYS A 67 -3.32 -10.08 -23.01
C LYS A 67 -4.01 -11.32 -22.44
N GLU A 68 -3.86 -11.56 -21.14
CA GLU A 68 -4.64 -12.62 -20.46
C GLU A 68 -6.14 -12.34 -20.60
N ARG A 69 -6.59 -11.11 -20.31
CA ARG A 69 -8.02 -10.75 -20.32
C ARG A 69 -8.72 -11.03 -21.64
N LYS A 70 -8.03 -10.91 -22.79
CA LYS A 70 -8.57 -11.22 -24.11
C LYS A 70 -8.88 -12.71 -24.31
N THR A 71 -8.26 -13.59 -23.52
CA THR A 71 -8.46 -15.06 -23.62
C THR A 71 -9.53 -15.59 -22.66
N LEU A 72 -10.03 -14.75 -21.76
CA LEU A 72 -10.96 -15.15 -20.70
C LEU A 72 -12.40 -15.01 -21.15
N ASN A 73 -13.24 -15.97 -20.73
CA ASN A 73 -14.69 -15.85 -20.80
C ASN A 73 -15.21 -14.87 -19.70
N GLU A 74 -16.49 -14.55 -19.75
CA GLU A 74 -17.10 -13.56 -18.85
C GLU A 74 -16.99 -13.95 -17.36
N GLU A 75 -17.17 -15.24 -17.02
CA GLU A 75 -17.04 -15.75 -15.66
C GLU A 75 -15.61 -15.61 -15.14
N GLN A 76 -14.61 -15.94 -15.96
CA GLN A 76 -13.20 -15.79 -15.63
C GLN A 76 -12.82 -14.32 -15.46
N VAL A 77 -13.38 -13.42 -16.29
CA VAL A 77 -13.19 -11.96 -16.10
C VAL A 77 -13.75 -11.51 -14.76
N ARG A 78 -14.98 -11.91 -14.40
CA ARG A 78 -15.58 -11.60 -13.08
C ARG A 78 -14.71 -12.11 -11.93
N ARG A 79 -14.23 -13.36 -12.02
CA ARG A 79 -13.31 -13.93 -11.05
C ARG A 79 -12.03 -13.11 -10.87
N ASN A 80 -11.39 -12.67 -11.98
CA ASN A 80 -10.16 -11.90 -11.93
C ASN A 80 -10.39 -10.50 -11.34
N VAL A 81 -11.50 -9.83 -11.71
CA VAL A 81 -11.89 -8.53 -11.15
C VAL A 81 -12.16 -8.65 -9.64
N TYR A 82 -12.87 -9.70 -9.23
CA TYR A 82 -13.09 -9.95 -7.80
C TYR A 82 -11.78 -10.19 -7.05
N LYS A 83 -10.90 -11.04 -7.61
CA LYS A 83 -9.62 -11.40 -6.99
C LYS A 83 -8.71 -10.19 -6.81
N ILE A 84 -8.56 -9.33 -7.81
CA ILE A 84 -7.72 -8.13 -7.70
C ILE A 84 -8.25 -7.17 -6.62
N GLY A 85 -9.57 -6.98 -6.57
CA GLY A 85 -10.23 -6.16 -5.53
C GLY A 85 -9.99 -6.72 -4.13
N GLN A 86 -10.12 -8.04 -3.96
CA GLN A 86 -9.87 -8.72 -2.68
C GLN A 86 -8.41 -8.56 -2.23
N VAL A 87 -7.44 -8.84 -3.11
CA VAL A 87 -6.01 -8.74 -2.79
C VAL A 87 -5.64 -7.32 -2.35
N PHE A 88 -6.15 -6.30 -3.06
CA PHE A 88 -5.86 -4.91 -2.70
C PHE A 88 -6.62 -4.46 -1.43
N ALA A 89 -7.78 -5.03 -1.14
CA ALA A 89 -8.43 -4.85 0.14
C ALA A 89 -7.59 -5.45 1.27
N ASN A 90 -7.12 -6.69 1.10
CA ASN A 90 -6.26 -7.37 2.06
C ASN A 90 -4.97 -6.60 2.37
N ILE A 91 -4.35 -5.97 1.37
CA ILE A 91 -3.18 -5.08 1.56
C ILE A 91 -3.57 -3.85 2.38
N GLY A 92 -4.70 -3.22 2.06
CA GLY A 92 -5.20 -2.06 2.79
C GLY A 92 -5.53 -2.34 4.26
N GLU A 93 -5.88 -3.60 4.56
CA GLU A 93 -6.26 -4.09 5.88
C GLU A 93 -5.12 -4.76 6.65
N LEU A 94 -3.90 -4.82 6.09
CA LEU A 94 -2.75 -5.31 6.84
C LEU A 94 -2.59 -4.51 8.13
N PRO A 95 -2.37 -5.17 9.28
CA PRO A 95 -2.08 -4.45 10.52
C PRO A 95 -0.76 -3.67 10.45
N GLN A 96 0.23 -4.20 9.72
CA GLN A 96 1.52 -3.55 9.51
C GLN A 96 1.36 -2.31 8.61
N PRO A 97 2.06 -1.20 8.89
CA PRO A 97 2.21 -0.09 7.95
C PRO A 97 2.76 -0.54 6.60
N THR A 98 2.22 0.02 5.51
CA THR A 98 2.58 -0.35 4.14
C THR A 98 3.06 0.86 3.35
N ILE A 99 4.13 0.71 2.57
CA ILE A 99 4.74 1.73 1.73
C ILE A 99 4.74 1.23 0.29
N ALA A 100 4.11 1.94 -0.65
CA ALA A 100 4.31 1.74 -2.07
C ALA A 100 5.55 2.52 -2.52
N ALA A 101 6.61 1.82 -2.90
CA ALA A 101 7.81 2.38 -3.52
C ALA A 101 7.65 2.30 -5.04
N ILE A 102 7.13 3.38 -5.63
CA ILE A 102 6.72 3.45 -7.04
C ILE A 102 7.95 3.75 -7.91
N ASN A 103 8.52 2.69 -8.50
CA ASN A 103 9.76 2.73 -9.27
C ASN A 103 9.58 3.04 -10.77
N GLY A 104 8.36 3.33 -11.23
CA GLY A 104 8.01 3.62 -12.61
C GLY A 104 6.51 3.77 -12.77
N TYR A 105 6.00 3.66 -14.00
CA TYR A 105 4.59 3.87 -14.31
C TYR A 105 3.66 3.11 -13.37
N ALA A 106 2.65 3.81 -12.85
CA ALA A 106 1.59 3.25 -12.00
C ALA A 106 0.22 3.58 -12.60
N PHE A 107 -0.31 2.71 -13.46
CA PHE A 107 -1.58 2.93 -14.14
C PHE A 107 -2.63 1.90 -13.76
N GLY A 108 -3.90 2.32 -13.75
CA GLY A 108 -5.03 1.43 -13.48
C GLY A 108 -4.86 0.66 -12.18
N GLY A 109 -4.98 -0.67 -12.22
CA GLY A 109 -4.75 -1.52 -11.04
C GLY A 109 -3.40 -1.31 -10.36
N GLY A 110 -2.35 -0.86 -11.07
CA GLY A 110 -1.06 -0.49 -10.45
C GLY A 110 -1.20 0.73 -9.54
N MET A 111 -1.97 1.73 -9.96
CA MET A 111 -2.29 2.87 -9.11
C MET A 111 -3.26 2.47 -7.98
N GLU A 112 -4.21 1.55 -8.23
CA GLU A 112 -5.11 1.03 -7.19
C GLU A 112 -4.35 0.27 -6.08
N LEU A 113 -3.32 -0.52 -6.46
CA LEU A 113 -2.41 -1.15 -5.50
C LEU A 113 -1.66 -0.09 -4.67
N ALA A 114 -1.10 0.94 -5.31
CA ALA A 114 -0.42 2.02 -4.60
C ALA A 114 -1.36 2.77 -3.65
N LEU A 115 -2.63 2.98 -4.04
CA LEU A 115 -3.68 3.57 -3.19
C LEU A 115 -4.09 2.65 -2.02
N ALA A 116 -3.92 1.34 -2.13
CA ALA A 116 -4.17 0.41 -1.03
C ALA A 116 -3.12 0.51 0.07
N CYS A 117 -1.89 0.91 -0.25
CA CYS A 117 -0.83 1.15 0.73
C CYS A 117 -1.10 2.41 1.56
N ASP A 118 -0.49 2.49 2.76
CA ASP A 118 -0.63 3.66 3.64
C ASP A 118 0.16 4.85 3.11
N PHE A 119 1.37 4.61 2.63
CA PHE A 119 2.29 5.63 2.10
C PHE A 119 2.66 5.32 0.65
N ARG A 120 2.98 6.36 -0.11
CA ARG A 120 3.45 6.30 -1.51
C ARG A 120 4.65 7.21 -1.67
N ILE A 121 5.77 6.62 -2.10
CA ILE A 121 7.00 7.32 -2.48
C ILE A 121 7.23 7.00 -3.95
N SER A 122 7.49 8.00 -4.77
CA SER A 122 7.61 7.83 -6.22
C SER A 122 8.95 8.32 -6.74
N VAL A 123 9.43 7.71 -7.81
CA VAL A 123 10.51 8.29 -8.60
C VAL A 123 10.01 9.50 -9.38
N GLU A 124 10.90 10.46 -9.67
CA GLU A 124 10.54 11.73 -10.32
C GLU A 124 10.20 11.57 -11.81
N ASP A 125 10.79 10.61 -12.48
CA ASP A 125 10.68 10.37 -13.92
C ASP A 125 9.53 9.41 -14.29
N THR A 126 8.40 9.48 -13.58
CA THR A 126 7.26 8.61 -13.80
C THR A 126 5.93 9.35 -13.94
N GLN A 127 4.94 8.61 -14.43
CA GLN A 127 3.56 9.02 -14.52
C GLN A 127 2.64 7.99 -13.86
N MET A 128 1.50 8.46 -13.39
CA MET A 128 0.49 7.62 -12.74
C MET A 128 -0.93 8.09 -13.05
N GLY A 129 -1.91 7.22 -12.84
CA GLY A 129 -3.32 7.56 -13.05
C GLY A 129 -4.23 6.35 -13.08
N LEU A 130 -5.53 6.62 -12.94
CA LEU A 130 -6.61 5.65 -13.12
C LEU A 130 -7.17 5.85 -14.53
N THR A 131 -6.70 5.04 -15.49
CA THR A 131 -6.94 5.25 -16.92
C THR A 131 -8.05 4.34 -17.50
N GLU A 132 -8.77 3.64 -16.64
CA GLU A 132 -9.75 2.61 -17.01
C GLU A 132 -10.88 3.12 -17.87
N THR A 133 -11.34 4.35 -17.68
CA THR A 133 -12.45 4.92 -18.44
C THR A 133 -12.14 5.07 -19.92
N SER A 134 -10.85 5.23 -20.29
CA SER A 134 -10.43 5.20 -21.70
C SER A 134 -10.58 3.84 -22.36
N LEU A 135 -10.81 2.78 -21.60
CA LEU A 135 -11.07 1.41 -22.03
C LEU A 135 -12.54 1.00 -21.84
N ALA A 136 -13.46 1.95 -21.62
CA ALA A 136 -14.87 1.74 -21.33
C ALA A 136 -15.14 0.84 -20.11
N ILE A 137 -14.24 0.86 -19.11
CA ILE A 137 -14.40 0.21 -17.80
C ILE A 137 -14.10 1.23 -16.68
N ILE A 138 -14.30 0.84 -15.45
CA ILE A 138 -14.01 1.68 -14.28
C ILE A 138 -12.85 1.09 -13.45
N PRO A 139 -12.16 1.90 -12.60
CA PRO A 139 -11.30 1.36 -11.55
C PRO A 139 -12.11 0.43 -10.65
N GLY A 140 -11.75 -0.86 -10.64
CA GLY A 140 -12.57 -1.92 -10.00
C GLY A 140 -11.95 -2.53 -8.74
N ALA A 141 -10.77 -2.03 -8.32
CA ALA A 141 -10.04 -2.56 -7.17
C ALA A 141 -9.84 -1.51 -6.05
N GLY A 142 -10.76 -0.55 -5.97
CA GLY A 142 -10.84 0.46 -4.91
C GLY A 142 -10.40 1.87 -5.32
N GLY A 143 -10.00 2.09 -6.57
CA GLY A 143 -9.57 3.40 -7.07
C GLY A 143 -10.65 4.47 -6.92
N THR A 144 -11.90 4.16 -7.29
CA THR A 144 -13.05 5.06 -7.15
C THR A 144 -13.39 5.41 -5.69
N GLN A 145 -12.90 4.63 -4.73
CA GLN A 145 -13.18 4.84 -3.30
C GLN A 145 -11.99 5.48 -2.58
N ARG A 146 -10.76 5.01 -2.85
CA ARG A 146 -9.57 5.48 -2.14
C ARG A 146 -9.08 6.84 -2.65
N LEU A 147 -9.12 7.05 -3.97
CA LEU A 147 -8.61 8.30 -4.55
C LEU A 147 -9.37 9.53 -4.06
N PRO A 148 -10.74 9.60 -4.12
CA PRO A 148 -11.46 10.78 -3.65
C PRO A 148 -11.33 11.03 -2.14
N ARG A 149 -11.14 9.97 -1.33
CA ARG A 149 -10.86 10.14 0.09
C ARG A 149 -9.48 10.72 0.38
N LEU A 150 -8.54 10.56 -0.55
CA LEU A 150 -7.17 11.06 -0.40
C LEU A 150 -7.00 12.48 -0.94
N ILE A 151 -7.53 12.78 -2.12
CA ILE A 151 -7.28 14.06 -2.83
C ILE A 151 -8.54 14.92 -3.03
N GLY A 152 -9.67 14.50 -2.47
CA GLY A 152 -10.95 15.16 -2.64
C GLY A 152 -11.70 14.72 -3.90
N GLU A 153 -13.03 14.85 -3.84
CA GLU A 153 -13.96 14.34 -4.87
C GLU A 153 -13.72 14.96 -6.24
N THR A 154 -13.69 16.29 -6.33
CA THR A 154 -13.59 17.01 -7.62
C THR A 154 -12.31 16.63 -8.37
N LYS A 155 -11.16 16.59 -7.67
CA LYS A 155 -9.89 16.23 -8.30
C LYS A 155 -9.86 14.77 -8.71
N ALA A 156 -10.41 13.88 -7.90
CA ALA A 156 -10.51 12.46 -8.24
C ALA A 156 -11.43 12.23 -9.46
N MET A 157 -12.56 12.92 -9.54
CA MET A 157 -13.45 12.87 -10.69
C MET A 157 -12.75 13.37 -11.97
N GLU A 158 -12.04 14.51 -11.90
CA GLU A 158 -11.25 14.99 -13.04
C GLU A 158 -10.31 13.89 -13.55
N LEU A 159 -9.48 13.31 -12.68
CA LEU A 159 -8.49 12.32 -13.09
C LEU A 159 -9.12 11.04 -13.65
N ILE A 160 -10.16 10.51 -13.00
CA ILE A 160 -10.81 9.25 -13.40
C ILE A 160 -11.64 9.43 -14.68
N LEU A 161 -12.50 10.47 -14.75
CA LEU A 161 -13.42 10.61 -15.86
C LEU A 161 -12.72 11.04 -17.16
N THR A 162 -11.58 11.71 -17.05
CA THR A 162 -10.76 12.08 -18.22
C THR A 162 -9.65 11.08 -18.51
N ALA A 163 -9.51 10.02 -17.72
CA ALA A 163 -8.40 9.06 -17.78
C ALA A 163 -7.02 9.75 -17.77
N LYS A 164 -6.90 10.88 -17.08
CA LYS A 164 -5.72 11.72 -17.10
C LYS A 164 -4.53 11.00 -16.43
N ARG A 165 -3.38 11.11 -17.09
CA ARG A 165 -2.08 10.73 -16.54
C ARG A 165 -1.43 11.98 -15.97
N ILE A 166 -0.88 11.87 -14.77
CA ILE A 166 -0.18 12.96 -14.10
C ILE A 166 1.27 12.54 -13.80
N THR A 167 2.14 13.52 -13.76
CA THR A 167 3.54 13.33 -13.34
C THR A 167 3.64 13.07 -11.84
N ALA A 168 4.79 12.55 -11.40
CA ALA A 168 5.07 12.36 -9.98
C ALA A 168 4.99 13.68 -9.18
N ASN A 169 5.45 14.80 -9.76
CA ASN A 169 5.37 16.11 -9.11
C ASN A 169 3.92 16.61 -8.99
N GLU A 170 3.11 16.53 -10.05
CA GLU A 170 1.67 16.82 -9.96
C GLU A 170 0.98 15.96 -8.89
N ALA A 171 1.34 14.67 -8.82
CA ALA A 171 0.81 13.76 -7.80
C ALA A 171 1.21 14.17 -6.37
N LYS A 172 2.42 14.69 -6.18
CA LYS A 172 2.88 15.25 -4.90
C LYS A 172 2.11 16.51 -4.54
N ASP A 173 1.93 17.42 -5.49
CA ASP A 173 1.25 18.71 -5.26
C ASP A 173 -0.21 18.54 -4.83
N ILE A 174 -0.89 17.49 -5.30
CA ILE A 174 -2.26 17.16 -4.89
C ILE A 174 -2.33 16.19 -3.69
N GLY A 175 -1.21 15.84 -3.08
CA GLY A 175 -1.17 14.94 -1.91
C GLY A 175 -1.37 13.45 -2.24
N LEU A 176 -1.31 13.06 -3.52
CA LEU A 176 -1.45 11.66 -3.94
C LEU A 176 -0.23 10.82 -3.55
N VAL A 177 0.98 11.38 -3.63
CA VAL A 177 2.21 10.79 -3.12
C VAL A 177 2.84 11.66 -2.03
N SER A 178 3.46 11.05 -1.04
CA SER A 178 4.06 11.74 0.10
C SER A 178 5.41 12.38 -0.24
N SER A 179 6.17 11.76 -1.14
CA SER A 179 7.45 12.29 -1.61
C SER A 179 7.81 11.79 -3.00
N VAL A 180 8.61 12.61 -3.69
CA VAL A 180 9.18 12.30 -5.00
C VAL A 180 10.70 12.41 -4.87
N VAL A 181 11.42 11.40 -5.35
CA VAL A 181 12.87 11.26 -5.20
C VAL A 181 13.52 10.77 -6.50
N PRO A 182 14.82 11.03 -6.70
CA PRO A 182 15.57 10.38 -7.77
C PRO A 182 15.47 8.85 -7.70
N ARG A 183 15.51 8.18 -8.84
CA ARG A 183 15.32 6.72 -8.95
C ARG A 183 16.22 5.91 -8.03
N GLU A 184 17.50 6.26 -7.98
CA GLU A 184 18.51 5.60 -7.15
C GLU A 184 18.28 5.81 -5.64
N LYS A 185 17.45 6.77 -5.26
CA LYS A 185 17.10 7.09 -3.87
C LYS A 185 15.78 6.48 -3.40
N LEU A 186 15.03 5.82 -4.28
CA LEU A 186 13.68 5.33 -3.96
C LEU A 186 13.69 4.36 -2.77
N MET A 187 14.53 3.33 -2.83
CA MET A 187 14.59 2.33 -1.76
C MET A 187 15.20 2.89 -0.48
N GLU A 188 16.20 3.80 -0.59
CA GLU A 188 16.76 4.50 0.57
C GLU A 188 15.68 5.33 1.29
N ALA A 189 14.89 6.10 0.55
CA ALA A 189 13.79 6.90 1.11
C ALA A 189 12.69 6.03 1.74
N SER A 190 12.35 4.92 1.09
CA SER A 190 11.36 3.96 1.60
C SER A 190 11.83 3.28 2.88
N MET A 191 13.10 2.83 2.91
CA MET A 191 13.71 2.25 4.10
C MET A 191 13.89 3.26 5.24
N LYS A 192 14.18 4.53 4.92
CA LYS A 192 14.24 5.59 5.93
C LYS A 192 12.88 5.75 6.62
N LEU A 193 11.79 5.82 5.86
CA LEU A 193 10.44 5.91 6.43
C LEU A 193 10.09 4.65 7.24
N ALA A 194 10.44 3.45 6.76
CA ALA A 194 10.27 2.20 7.49
C ALA A 194 11.05 2.21 8.81
N ASN A 195 12.32 2.61 8.78
CA ASN A 195 13.17 2.70 9.98
C ASN A 195 12.66 3.72 10.99
N ASP A 196 12.08 4.83 10.55
CA ASP A 196 11.46 5.81 11.45
C ASP A 196 10.22 5.22 12.16
N MET A 197 9.45 4.37 11.48
CA MET A 197 8.35 3.62 12.09
C MET A 197 8.86 2.53 13.05
N LEU A 198 9.93 1.82 12.71
CA LEU A 198 10.50 0.76 13.55
C LEU A 198 11.05 1.22 14.91
N LYS A 199 11.29 2.52 15.08
CA LYS A 199 11.65 3.12 16.38
C LYS A 199 10.49 3.13 17.37
N ASN A 200 9.26 2.86 16.93
CA ASN A 200 8.05 2.92 17.73
C ASN A 200 7.52 1.51 18.03
N GLY A 201 6.74 1.37 19.10
CA GLY A 201 6.13 0.10 19.49
C GLY A 201 5.24 -0.48 18.38
N PRO A 202 5.49 -1.71 17.93
CA PRO A 202 4.78 -2.27 16.77
C PRO A 202 3.27 -2.39 16.98
N LEU A 203 2.81 -2.79 18.18
CA LEU A 203 1.38 -2.83 18.47
C LEU A 203 0.75 -1.44 18.50
N ALA A 204 1.49 -0.42 18.96
CA ALA A 204 1.02 0.96 18.94
C ALA A 204 0.84 1.47 17.52
N LEU A 205 1.77 1.17 16.60
CA LEU A 205 1.62 1.51 15.18
C LEU A 205 0.40 0.84 14.55
N GLN A 206 0.20 -0.46 14.82
CA GLN A 206 -0.95 -1.21 14.30
C GLN A 206 -2.28 -0.64 14.81
N GLN A 207 -2.37 -0.36 16.11
CA GLN A 207 -3.59 0.19 16.70
C GLN A 207 -3.86 1.64 16.26
N ALA A 208 -2.84 2.46 16.10
CA ALA A 208 -2.98 3.81 15.53
C ALA A 208 -3.47 3.75 14.07
N LYS A 209 -2.88 2.89 13.23
CA LYS A 209 -3.34 2.66 11.85
C LYS A 209 -4.80 2.20 11.82
N PHE A 210 -5.15 1.22 12.66
CA PHE A 210 -6.52 0.73 12.78
C PHE A 210 -7.49 1.84 13.16
N ALA A 211 -7.19 2.61 14.21
CA ALA A 211 -8.05 3.69 14.69
C ALA A 211 -8.25 4.78 13.62
N ILE A 212 -7.18 5.18 12.91
CA ILE A 212 -7.26 6.15 11.82
C ILE A 212 -8.15 5.63 10.68
N LYS A 213 -7.88 4.41 10.17
CA LYS A 213 -8.62 3.88 9.01
C LYS A 213 -10.09 3.61 9.33
N GLN A 214 -10.38 3.02 10.48
CA GLN A 214 -11.77 2.74 10.87
C GLN A 214 -12.52 4.02 11.26
N GLY A 215 -11.85 4.94 11.96
CA GLY A 215 -12.44 6.22 12.37
C GLY A 215 -12.84 7.10 11.18
N LEU A 216 -12.03 7.14 10.12
CA LEU A 216 -12.35 7.89 8.89
C LEU A 216 -13.55 7.32 8.09
N ASN A 217 -14.01 6.11 8.41
CA ASN A 217 -15.18 5.48 7.79
C ASN A 217 -16.48 5.68 8.59
N THR A 218 -16.44 6.45 9.70
CA THR A 218 -17.57 6.67 10.60
C THR A 218 -17.73 8.15 10.93
N ASP A 219 -18.79 8.50 11.70
CA ASP A 219 -18.88 9.81 12.34
C ASP A 219 -17.83 9.98 13.46
N LEU A 220 -17.51 11.23 13.80
CA LEU A 220 -16.46 11.56 14.77
C LEU A 220 -16.69 10.92 16.15
N HIS A 221 -17.94 10.87 16.62
CA HIS A 221 -18.26 10.30 17.94
C HIS A 221 -17.97 8.78 17.97
N THR A 222 -18.33 8.06 16.92
CA THR A 222 -17.99 6.65 16.73
C THR A 222 -16.48 6.48 16.57
N GLY A 223 -15.82 7.38 15.84
CA GLY A 223 -14.35 7.41 15.70
C GLY A 223 -13.64 7.47 17.06
N PHE A 224 -14.08 8.33 17.98
CA PHE A 224 -13.52 8.37 19.35
C PHE A 224 -13.70 7.07 20.14
N LYS A 225 -14.79 6.34 19.92
CA LYS A 225 -15.00 5.03 20.57
C LYS A 225 -14.03 3.99 20.02
N ILE A 226 -13.79 4.00 18.70
CA ILE A 226 -12.81 3.13 18.03
C ILE A 226 -11.40 3.42 18.57
N GLU A 227 -10.99 4.70 18.63
CA GLU A 227 -9.70 5.12 19.16
C GLU A 227 -9.50 4.65 20.61
N ARG A 228 -10.52 4.83 21.46
CA ARG A 228 -10.47 4.35 22.86
C ARG A 228 -10.25 2.83 22.92
N LYS A 229 -10.98 2.06 22.10
CA LYS A 229 -10.81 0.61 22.06
C LYS A 229 -9.43 0.19 21.55
N ALA A 230 -8.90 0.88 20.54
CA ALA A 230 -7.54 0.66 20.07
C ALA A 230 -6.51 0.98 21.16
N TYR A 231 -6.72 2.04 21.94
CA TYR A 231 -5.83 2.40 23.06
C TYR A 231 -5.90 1.38 24.20
N GLU A 232 -7.08 0.83 24.53
CA GLU A 232 -7.24 -0.22 25.54
C GLU A 232 -6.37 -1.46 25.26
N VAL A 233 -6.14 -1.80 23.98
CA VAL A 233 -5.24 -2.91 23.58
C VAL A 233 -3.79 -2.64 23.99
N ILE A 234 -3.36 -1.37 24.01
CA ILE A 234 -1.98 -0.99 24.32
C ILE A 234 -1.72 -0.92 25.83
N ILE A 235 -2.73 -0.68 26.67
CA ILE A 235 -2.57 -0.48 28.12
C ILE A 235 -1.81 -1.64 28.80
N PRO A 236 -2.10 -2.93 28.54
CA PRO A 236 -1.44 -4.04 29.23
C PRO A 236 -0.09 -4.45 28.64
N THR A 237 0.39 -3.81 27.56
CA THR A 237 1.58 -4.26 26.82
C THR A 237 2.89 -4.05 27.59
N GLU A 238 3.82 -4.97 27.44
CA GLU A 238 5.18 -4.84 27.94
C GLU A 238 5.91 -3.65 27.31
N ASP A 239 5.67 -3.42 26.00
CA ASP A 239 6.28 -2.32 25.24
C ASP A 239 5.91 -0.95 25.82
N ARG A 240 4.68 -0.78 26.33
CA ARG A 240 4.27 0.46 27.01
C ARG A 240 5.06 0.68 28.30
N VAL A 241 5.30 -0.39 29.07
CA VAL A 241 6.10 -0.31 30.32
C VAL A 241 7.55 -0.02 29.98
N GLU A 242 8.10 -0.70 28.97
CA GLU A 242 9.47 -0.48 28.46
C GLU A 242 9.67 0.97 27.99
N ALA A 243 8.69 1.55 27.27
CA ALA A 243 8.76 2.93 26.82
C ALA A 243 8.93 3.92 27.96
N LEU A 244 8.18 3.73 29.08
CA LEU A 244 8.28 4.58 30.27
C LEU A 244 9.62 4.41 30.99
N ALA A 245 10.12 3.16 31.12
CA ALA A 245 11.42 2.88 31.72
C ALA A 245 12.55 3.50 30.89
N ALA A 246 12.57 3.27 29.58
CA ALA A 246 13.56 3.82 28.66
C ALA A 246 13.58 5.35 28.68
N PHE A 247 12.40 5.98 28.72
CA PHE A 247 12.28 7.45 28.84
C PHE A 247 12.91 7.97 30.15
N SER A 248 12.60 7.32 31.28
CA SER A 248 13.18 7.65 32.60
C SER A 248 14.71 7.50 32.62
N GLU A 249 15.21 6.46 31.98
CA GLU A 249 16.63 6.08 31.93
C GLU A 249 17.39 6.81 30.81
N LYS A 250 16.73 7.62 29.98
CA LYS A 250 17.28 8.35 28.82
C LYS A 250 18.00 7.43 27.82
N ARG A 251 17.45 6.26 27.57
CA ARG A 251 17.92 5.28 26.57
C ARG A 251 16.86 5.02 25.49
N ASN A 252 17.27 4.40 24.40
CA ASN A 252 16.32 3.91 23.40
C ASN A 252 15.53 2.71 23.96
N PRO A 253 14.21 2.64 23.73
CA PRO A 253 13.40 1.51 24.09
C PRO A 253 13.71 0.27 23.22
N ASN A 254 13.50 -0.91 23.78
CA ASN A 254 13.63 -2.19 23.07
C ASN A 254 12.25 -2.85 22.95
N PHE A 255 11.48 -2.47 21.93
CA PHE A 255 10.14 -2.97 21.71
C PHE A 255 10.11 -4.38 21.14
N LYS A 256 9.27 -5.24 21.73
CA LYS A 256 9.14 -6.66 21.38
C LYS A 256 7.81 -7.01 20.71
N GLY A 257 6.84 -6.09 20.70
CA GLY A 257 5.50 -6.34 20.18
C GLY A 257 4.62 -7.17 21.13
N LYS A 258 4.79 -6.98 22.40
CA LYS A 258 4.06 -7.72 23.46
C LYS A 258 3.44 -6.78 24.48
#